data_cc0a051943c1f2b19b0a598c7705a9c7
#
_entry.id   cc0a051943c1f2b19b0a598c7705a9c7
#
_cell.length_a   1.000
_cell.length_b   1.000
_cell.length_c   1.000
_cell.angle_alpha   90.00
_cell.angle_beta   90.00
_cell.angle_gamma   90.00
#
_symmetry.space_group_name_H-M   'P 1'
#
loop_
_entity.id
_entity.type
_entity.pdbx_description
1 polymer ?
#
loop_
_entity_poly.entity_id
_entity_poly.type
_entity_poly.pdbx_seq_one_letter_code
_entity_poly.pdbx_strand_id
1 'polypeptide(L)'
;VKSGWVRHDGGVEVRGIDNVLVPVGDLAAAVEFYGGRLGLSVRFTVPERGIALFGVAAQTPGIMAQLDPAAGRGTAPAMRVWLEVPDARAAAAELEGHGVDMRTAPFEVATGWSVELADPWGNVIGLTDYLKRPDLARPTP
;
A
#
# COMPACT_ATOMS: atom_id res chain seq x y z
N VAL A 1 -21.44 3.01 -19.54
CA VAL A 1 -20.61 3.20 -20.72
C VAL A 1 -19.28 2.51 -20.56
N LYS A 2 -18.95 1.75 -21.53
CA LYS A 2 -17.61 1.16 -21.55
C LYS A 2 -16.66 2.20 -22.06
N SER A 3 -15.70 2.54 -21.27
CA SER A 3 -14.77 3.62 -21.54
C SER A 3 -13.64 3.24 -22.49
N GLY A 4 -13.70 2.08 -23.11
CA GLY A 4 -12.60 1.62 -23.94
C GLY A 4 -11.45 1.03 -23.16
N TRP A 5 -11.64 0.77 -21.88
CA TRP A 5 -10.61 0.12 -21.08
C TRP A 5 -10.38 -1.30 -21.58
N VAL A 6 -9.13 -1.64 -21.81
CA VAL A 6 -8.76 -2.97 -22.27
C VAL A 6 -8.07 -3.69 -21.11
N ARG A 7 -8.59 -4.86 -20.79
CA ARG A 7 -7.97 -5.73 -19.80
C ARG A 7 -7.15 -6.78 -20.54
N HIS A 8 -5.90 -6.90 -20.19
CA HIS A 8 -5.05 -7.92 -20.79
C HIS A 8 -5.34 -9.27 -20.16
N ASP A 9 -5.57 -10.27 -21.00
CA ASP A 9 -5.79 -11.62 -20.55
C ASP A 9 -4.54 -12.13 -19.83
N GLY A 10 -4.75 -12.84 -18.71
CA GLY A 10 -3.67 -13.40 -17.93
C GLY A 10 -2.94 -12.40 -17.07
N GLY A 11 -3.42 -11.14 -16.99
CA GLY A 11 -2.83 -10.13 -16.13
C GLY A 11 -3.16 -10.35 -14.66
N VAL A 12 -2.38 -9.66 -13.79
CA VAL A 12 -2.69 -9.62 -12.35
C VAL A 12 -4.03 -8.91 -12.15
N GLU A 13 -4.88 -9.49 -11.32
CA GLU A 13 -6.14 -8.86 -10.98
C GLU A 13 -5.92 -7.85 -9.86
N VAL A 14 -6.00 -6.56 -10.18
CA VAL A 14 -5.90 -5.48 -9.19
C VAL A 14 -7.31 -5.09 -8.78
N ARG A 15 -7.61 -5.14 -7.48
CA ARG A 15 -8.94 -4.85 -6.95
C ARG A 15 -9.12 -3.40 -6.53
N GLY A 16 -8.03 -2.70 -6.29
CA GLY A 16 -8.09 -1.29 -5.92
C GLY A 16 -6.82 -0.83 -5.26
N ILE A 17 -6.81 0.43 -4.87
CA ILE A 17 -5.73 0.99 -4.06
C ILE A 17 -6.00 0.64 -2.61
N ASP A 18 -5.03 0.03 -1.92
CA ASP A 18 -5.19 -0.35 -0.52
C ASP A 18 -5.02 0.87 0.40
N ASN A 19 -3.82 1.40 0.44
CA ASN A 19 -3.52 2.61 1.21
C ASN A 19 -2.44 3.40 0.51
N VAL A 20 -2.41 4.69 0.75
CA VAL A 20 -1.31 5.56 0.33
C VAL A 20 -0.35 5.69 1.52
N LEU A 21 0.89 5.28 1.35
CA LEU A 21 1.89 5.33 2.40
C LEU A 21 2.68 6.62 2.32
N VAL A 22 2.79 7.31 3.45
CA VAL A 22 3.49 8.57 3.56
C VAL A 22 4.64 8.40 4.57
N PRO A 23 5.89 8.55 4.15
CA PRO A 23 7.00 8.48 5.09
C PRO A 23 6.97 9.67 6.04
N VAL A 24 7.12 9.39 7.33
CA VAL A 24 7.12 10.43 8.37
C VAL A 24 8.30 10.22 9.30
N GLY A 25 8.81 11.31 9.86
CA GLY A 25 9.95 11.24 10.76
C GLY A 25 9.60 11.03 12.23
N ASP A 26 8.32 11.22 12.59
CA ASP A 26 7.85 11.08 13.97
C ASP A 26 6.37 10.73 13.93
N LEU A 27 6.00 9.64 14.58
CA LEU A 27 4.65 9.13 14.50
C LEU A 27 3.65 9.99 15.26
N ALA A 28 4.03 10.48 16.46
CA ALA A 28 3.15 11.34 17.24
C ALA A 28 2.87 12.66 16.51
N ALA A 29 3.90 13.22 15.86
CA ALA A 29 3.73 14.43 15.06
C ALA A 29 2.85 14.18 13.84
N ALA A 30 2.94 13.00 13.25
CA ALA A 30 2.07 12.63 12.13
C ALA A 30 0.61 12.53 12.57
N VAL A 31 0.36 11.94 13.73
CA VAL A 31 -1.01 11.86 14.28
C VAL A 31 -1.55 13.27 14.58
N GLU A 32 -0.73 14.14 15.12
CA GLU A 32 -1.13 15.52 15.36
C GLU A 32 -1.45 16.25 14.06
N PHE A 33 -0.62 16.08 13.05
CA PHE A 33 -0.82 16.76 11.77
C PHE A 33 -2.03 16.19 11.02
N TYR A 34 -2.04 14.90 10.73
CA TYR A 34 -3.10 14.30 9.92
C TYR A 34 -4.42 14.19 10.69
N GLY A 35 -4.36 13.80 11.95
CA GLY A 35 -5.54 13.68 12.78
C GLY A 35 -6.00 15.00 13.34
N GLY A 36 -5.06 15.79 13.90
CA GLY A 36 -5.39 17.04 14.57
C GLY A 36 -5.60 18.20 13.61
N ARG A 37 -4.60 18.50 12.77
CA ARG A 37 -4.66 19.68 11.91
C ARG A 37 -5.51 19.47 10.67
N LEU A 38 -5.33 18.35 9.98
CA LEU A 38 -6.12 18.05 8.81
C LEU A 38 -7.50 17.51 9.16
N GLY A 39 -7.69 17.03 10.38
CA GLY A 39 -8.97 16.53 10.83
C GLY A 39 -9.35 15.17 10.28
N LEU A 40 -8.37 14.36 9.85
CA LEU A 40 -8.65 13.00 9.39
C LEU A 40 -8.95 12.10 10.58
N SER A 41 -9.79 11.11 10.37
CA SER A 41 -10.10 10.11 11.40
C SER A 41 -8.88 9.22 11.64
N VAL A 42 -8.41 9.14 12.88
CA VAL A 42 -7.36 8.19 13.22
C VAL A 42 -8.01 6.81 13.37
N ARG A 43 -7.72 5.91 12.44
CA ARG A 43 -8.30 4.59 12.44
C ARG A 43 -7.60 3.67 13.42
N PHE A 44 -6.26 3.71 13.40
CA PHE A 44 -5.44 2.99 14.38
C PHE A 44 -4.02 3.51 14.35
N THR A 45 -3.29 3.21 15.43
CA THR A 45 -1.84 3.41 15.50
C THR A 45 -1.22 2.12 16.00
N VAL A 46 -0.05 1.79 15.44
CA VAL A 46 0.74 0.63 15.88
C VAL A 46 2.16 1.13 16.08
N PRO A 47 2.44 1.76 17.24
CA PRO A 47 3.74 2.40 17.48
C PRO A 47 4.92 1.45 17.35
N GLU A 48 4.76 0.20 17.77
CA GLU A 48 5.82 -0.80 17.66
C GLU A 48 6.17 -1.15 16.20
N ARG A 49 5.29 -0.85 15.27
CA ARG A 49 5.54 -1.02 13.82
C ARG A 49 5.77 0.31 13.12
N GLY A 50 5.68 1.42 13.85
CA GLY A 50 5.88 2.74 13.29
C GLY A 50 4.83 3.16 12.27
N ILE A 51 3.58 2.74 12.44
CA ILE A 51 2.52 3.06 11.49
C ILE A 51 1.30 3.66 12.19
N ALA A 52 0.61 4.53 11.43
CA ALA A 52 -0.69 5.06 11.82
C ALA A 52 -1.55 5.17 10.57
N LEU A 53 -2.79 4.73 10.65
CA LEU A 53 -3.72 4.79 9.52
C LEU A 53 -4.77 5.85 9.78
N PHE A 54 -4.94 6.71 8.78
CA PHE A 54 -5.93 7.78 8.79
C PHE A 54 -6.98 7.51 7.72
N GLY A 55 -8.24 7.63 8.10
CA GLY A 55 -9.35 7.50 7.16
C GLY A 55 -9.60 8.81 6.43
N VAL A 56 -9.87 8.72 5.15
CA VAL A 56 -10.28 9.86 4.34
C VAL A 56 -11.80 9.75 4.15
N ALA A 57 -12.55 10.48 4.98
CA ALA A 57 -13.99 10.30 5.11
C ALA A 57 -14.30 8.84 5.46
N ALA A 58 -15.35 8.26 4.91
CA ALA A 58 -15.69 6.85 5.12
C ALA A 58 -15.15 5.97 4.00
N GLN A 59 -14.17 6.44 3.24
CA GLN A 59 -13.73 5.78 2.02
C GLN A 59 -12.37 5.14 2.17
N THR A 60 -12.06 4.23 1.28
CA THR A 60 -10.75 3.65 1.04
C THR A 60 -10.28 4.10 -0.35
N PRO A 61 -8.99 4.32 -0.53
CA PRO A 61 -7.89 4.07 0.40
C PRO A 61 -7.80 5.11 1.51
N GLY A 62 -7.11 4.74 2.59
CA GLY A 62 -6.69 5.68 3.61
C GLY A 62 -5.26 6.14 3.40
N ILE A 63 -4.79 7.01 4.29
CA ILE A 63 -3.39 7.44 4.33
C ILE A 63 -2.73 6.73 5.49
N MET A 64 -1.64 6.02 5.21
CA MET A 64 -0.86 5.34 6.23
C MET A 64 0.47 6.03 6.42
N ALA A 65 0.66 6.65 7.57
CA ALA A 65 1.96 7.18 7.94
C ALA A 65 2.85 6.02 8.33
N GLN A 66 4.06 6.01 7.80
CA GLN A 66 5.06 5.00 8.11
C GLN A 66 6.34 5.69 8.54
N LEU A 67 6.81 5.34 9.73
CA LEU A 67 8.03 5.92 10.28
C LEU A 67 9.22 5.52 9.41
N ASP A 68 9.97 6.53 8.96
CA ASP A 68 11.14 6.35 8.12
C ASP A 68 12.20 7.35 8.58
N PRO A 69 13.36 6.87 9.10
CA PRO A 69 14.40 7.77 9.58
C PRO A 69 14.94 8.73 8.51
N ALA A 70 14.80 8.37 7.24
CA ALA A 70 15.24 9.21 6.12
C ALA A 70 14.16 10.19 5.66
N ALA A 71 12.98 10.19 6.26
CA ALA A 71 11.89 11.07 5.85
C ALA A 71 12.30 12.53 6.01
N GLY A 72 12.07 13.31 4.97
CA GLY A 72 12.43 14.73 4.97
C GLY A 72 13.89 15.01 4.64
N ARG A 73 14.70 13.98 4.37
CA ARG A 73 16.13 14.17 4.06
C ARG A 73 16.43 14.07 2.56
N GLY A 74 15.40 14.05 1.72
CA GLY A 74 15.54 14.03 0.27
C GLY A 74 16.02 12.72 -0.33
N THR A 75 16.26 11.70 0.49
CA THR A 75 16.72 10.39 0.02
C THR A 75 15.66 9.32 0.11
N ALA A 76 14.60 9.54 0.89
CA ALA A 76 13.49 8.61 1.01
C ALA A 76 12.51 8.82 -0.14
N PRO A 77 11.84 7.76 -0.63
CA PRO A 77 10.72 7.93 -1.55
C PRO A 77 9.65 8.79 -0.90
N ALA A 78 9.15 9.77 -1.63
CA ALA A 78 8.13 10.66 -1.09
C ALA A 78 6.82 9.92 -0.84
N MET A 79 6.52 8.90 -1.66
CA MET A 79 5.23 8.23 -1.59
C MET A 79 5.33 6.82 -2.12
N ARG A 80 4.52 5.92 -1.57
CA ARG A 80 4.33 4.56 -2.07
C ARG A 80 2.85 4.29 -2.19
N VAL A 81 2.47 3.56 -3.23
CA VAL A 81 1.07 3.13 -3.41
C VAL A 81 1.00 1.62 -3.23
N TRP A 82 0.13 1.16 -2.36
CA TRP A 82 -0.11 -0.27 -2.19
C TRP A 82 -1.45 -0.62 -2.81
N LEU A 83 -1.43 -1.63 -3.69
CA LEU A 83 -2.59 -2.12 -4.41
C LEU A 83 -3.02 -3.46 -3.81
N GLU A 84 -4.31 -3.63 -3.63
CA GLU A 84 -4.83 -4.92 -3.16
C GLU A 84 -4.93 -5.89 -4.33
N VAL A 85 -4.39 -7.11 -4.12
CA VAL A 85 -4.46 -8.21 -5.09
C VAL A 85 -5.04 -9.44 -4.38
N PRO A 86 -5.55 -10.41 -5.11
CA PRO A 86 -6.07 -11.63 -4.48
C PRO A 86 -4.99 -12.44 -3.77
N ASP A 87 -3.77 -12.47 -4.31
CA ASP A 87 -2.67 -13.29 -3.79
C ASP A 87 -1.36 -12.63 -4.18
N ALA A 88 -0.69 -12.02 -3.20
CA ALA A 88 0.53 -11.25 -3.47
C ALA A 88 1.70 -12.14 -3.92
N ARG A 89 1.78 -13.37 -3.40
CA ARG A 89 2.84 -14.31 -3.80
C ARG A 89 2.67 -14.76 -5.26
N ALA A 90 1.44 -15.06 -5.65
CA ALA A 90 1.15 -15.43 -7.04
C ALA A 90 1.40 -14.26 -7.98
N ALA A 91 0.98 -13.05 -7.59
CA ALA A 91 1.23 -11.85 -8.37
C ALA A 91 2.72 -11.59 -8.55
N ALA A 92 3.51 -11.76 -7.48
CA ALA A 92 4.96 -11.57 -7.55
C ALA A 92 5.60 -12.53 -8.56
N ALA A 93 5.21 -13.80 -8.53
CA ALA A 93 5.75 -14.80 -9.46
C ALA A 93 5.41 -14.45 -10.91
N GLU A 94 4.20 -14.00 -11.16
CA GLU A 94 3.77 -13.60 -12.51
C GLU A 94 4.56 -12.38 -13.00
N LEU A 95 4.69 -11.36 -12.16
CA LEU A 95 5.38 -10.13 -12.55
C LEU A 95 6.87 -10.36 -12.73
N GLU A 96 7.47 -11.19 -11.89
CA GLU A 96 8.87 -11.58 -12.05
C GLU A 96 9.09 -12.29 -13.39
N GLY A 97 8.17 -13.15 -13.78
CA GLY A 97 8.18 -13.80 -15.09
C GLY A 97 8.07 -12.82 -16.26
N HIS A 98 7.53 -11.64 -16.02
CA HIS A 98 7.43 -10.58 -17.03
C HIS A 98 8.60 -9.59 -16.95
N GLY A 99 9.62 -9.89 -16.16
CA GLY A 99 10.82 -9.05 -16.08
C GLY A 99 10.65 -7.79 -15.24
N VAL A 100 9.64 -7.73 -14.37
CA VAL A 100 9.45 -6.58 -13.49
C VAL A 100 10.51 -6.58 -12.40
N ASP A 101 11.03 -5.40 -12.06
CA ASP A 101 12.02 -5.21 -11.01
C ASP A 101 11.37 -5.38 -9.63
N MET A 102 11.52 -6.56 -9.05
CA MET A 102 10.98 -6.85 -7.71
C MET A 102 11.95 -6.32 -6.67
N ARG A 103 11.46 -5.43 -5.82
CA ARG A 103 12.27 -4.81 -4.76
C ARG A 103 12.38 -5.66 -3.52
N THR A 104 11.39 -6.50 -3.27
CA THR A 104 11.41 -7.44 -2.15
C THR A 104 10.97 -8.81 -2.63
N ALA A 105 11.36 -9.85 -1.90
CA ALA A 105 10.66 -11.12 -1.95
C ALA A 105 9.32 -10.95 -1.23
N PRO A 106 8.33 -11.82 -1.47
CA PRO A 106 7.09 -11.75 -0.68
C PRO A 106 7.39 -11.85 0.82
N PHE A 107 6.74 -10.99 1.59
CA PHE A 107 6.91 -10.98 3.04
C PHE A 107 5.56 -11.00 3.74
N GLU A 108 5.56 -11.58 4.92
CA GLU A 108 4.34 -11.75 5.69
C GLU A 108 3.96 -10.45 6.39
N VAL A 109 2.65 -10.16 6.39
CA VAL A 109 2.08 -9.05 7.16
C VAL A 109 0.91 -9.58 7.98
N ALA A 110 0.38 -8.76 8.88
CA ALA A 110 -0.67 -9.22 9.79
C ALA A 110 -1.92 -9.72 9.06
N THR A 111 -2.23 -9.16 7.91
CA THR A 111 -3.44 -9.45 7.15
C THR A 111 -3.23 -10.43 6.00
N GLY A 112 -1.99 -10.75 5.67
CA GLY A 112 -1.69 -11.65 4.56
C GLY A 112 -0.23 -11.56 4.13
N TRP A 113 -0.02 -11.34 2.84
CA TRP A 113 1.30 -11.24 2.23
C TRP A 113 1.42 -9.97 1.42
N SER A 114 2.63 -9.47 1.32
CA SER A 114 2.91 -8.26 0.55
C SER A 114 4.22 -8.42 -0.20
N VAL A 115 4.37 -7.62 -1.26
CA VAL A 115 5.60 -7.56 -2.04
C VAL A 115 5.72 -6.15 -2.60
N GLU A 116 6.94 -5.66 -2.75
CA GLU A 116 7.19 -4.36 -3.37
C GLU A 116 7.94 -4.54 -4.67
N LEU A 117 7.57 -3.73 -5.65
CA LEU A 117 8.20 -3.69 -6.96
C LEU A 117 8.47 -2.24 -7.36
N ALA A 118 9.32 -2.04 -8.35
CA ALA A 118 9.61 -0.72 -8.87
C ALA A 118 9.15 -0.61 -10.31
N ASP A 119 8.70 0.59 -10.68
CA ASP A 119 8.48 0.91 -12.08
C ASP A 119 9.81 1.25 -12.75
N PRO A 120 9.85 1.50 -14.09
CA PRO A 120 11.11 1.81 -14.78
C PRO A 120 11.82 3.06 -14.26
N TRP A 121 11.14 3.93 -13.53
CA TRP A 121 11.72 5.16 -13.00
C TRP A 121 12.06 5.07 -11.52
N GLY A 122 11.87 3.88 -10.91
CA GLY A 122 12.18 3.67 -9.51
C GLY A 122 11.05 4.01 -8.54
N ASN A 123 9.85 4.31 -9.02
CA ASN A 123 8.70 4.45 -8.12
C ASN A 123 8.34 3.10 -7.54
N VAL A 124 7.95 3.09 -6.26
CA VAL A 124 7.67 1.85 -5.54
C VAL A 124 6.17 1.60 -5.51
N ILE A 125 5.79 0.40 -5.90
CA ILE A 125 4.41 -0.07 -5.85
C ILE A 125 4.39 -1.32 -4.98
N GLY A 126 3.52 -1.33 -3.99
CA GLY A 126 3.31 -2.50 -3.14
C GLY A 126 2.07 -3.26 -3.59
N LEU A 127 2.14 -4.58 -3.51
CA LEU A 127 0.97 -5.44 -3.70
C LEU A 127 0.73 -6.15 -2.39
N THR A 128 -0.51 -6.16 -1.93
CA THR A 128 -0.86 -6.77 -0.65
C THR A 128 -2.14 -7.57 -0.79
N ASP A 129 -2.26 -8.65 -0.01
CA ASP A 129 -3.48 -9.44 0.03
C ASP A 129 -4.02 -9.55 1.46
N TYR A 130 -5.21 -10.09 1.57
CA TYR A 130 -5.89 -10.29 2.84
C TYR A 130 -6.19 -11.77 3.08
N LEU A 131 -5.27 -12.65 2.64
CA LEU A 131 -5.49 -14.09 2.77
C LEU A 131 -5.64 -14.55 4.22
N LYS A 132 -5.04 -13.82 5.17
CA LYS A 132 -5.20 -14.11 6.60
C LYS A 132 -6.44 -13.47 7.22
N ARG A 133 -7.01 -12.49 6.56
CA ARG A 133 -8.19 -11.77 7.03
C ARG A 133 -9.14 -11.53 5.84
N PRO A 134 -9.71 -12.61 5.29
CA PRO A 134 -10.59 -12.50 4.13
C PRO A 134 -11.83 -11.64 4.38
N ASP A 135 -12.20 -11.45 5.66
CA ASP A 135 -13.29 -10.57 6.05
C ASP A 135 -12.98 -9.08 5.71
N LEU A 136 -11.70 -8.73 5.57
CA LEU A 136 -11.28 -7.37 5.25
C LEU A 136 -11.03 -7.15 3.76
N ALA A 137 -10.99 -8.21 2.97
CA ALA A 137 -10.75 -8.10 1.54
C ALA A 137 -11.92 -7.43 0.83
N ARG A 138 -11.58 -6.67 -0.21
CA ARG A 138 -12.62 -6.12 -1.08
C ARG A 138 -13.28 -7.24 -1.87
N PRO A 139 -14.58 -7.11 -2.14
CA PRO A 139 -15.24 -8.08 -3.00
C PRO A 139 -14.64 -8.02 -4.41
N THR A 140 -14.71 -9.15 -5.11
CA THR A 140 -14.28 -9.20 -6.51
C THR A 140 -15.13 -8.25 -7.34
N PRO A 141 -14.49 -7.38 -8.15
CA PRO A 141 -15.24 -6.41 -8.97
C PRO A 141 -16.13 -7.06 -10.00
#